data_58c893ecf755e76069e8d774ac6522a1
#
_entry.id   58c893ecf755e76069e8d774ac6522a1
#
_cell.length_a   1.000
_cell.length_b   1.000
_cell.length_c   1.000
_cell.angle_alpha   90.00
_cell.angle_beta   90.00
_cell.angle_gamma   90.00
#
_symmetry.space_group_name_H-M   'P 1'
#
loop_
_entity.id
_entity.type
_entity.pdbx_description
1 polymer ?
#
loop_
_entity_poly.entity_id
_entity_poly.type
_entity_poly.pdbx_seq_one_letter_code
_entity_poly.pdbx_strand_id
1 'polypeptide(L)'
;MTGTITLIAHTAANTKKPAVNLRPSGPEDAESLAQLYYSSYEQGGVSSLEEARQVIRGVFDGEYGPFLPEASPVVVDDDGTVVAAALVLSRRFGDDLPDVPYIFELFTAASRRRQGLAEQLVRCAMGTLYDNGYDQVSLRIAEDNAAALALYLTLDFNRWVPETDDV
;
A
#
# COMPACT_ATOMS: atom_id res chain seq x y z
N MET A 1 9.99 -13.74 17.65
CA MET A 1 9.79 -13.53 16.19
C MET A 1 8.36 -13.09 15.94
N THR A 2 8.18 -11.91 15.37
CA THR A 2 6.85 -11.38 15.10
C THR A 2 6.32 -11.96 13.80
N GLY A 3 5.15 -12.59 13.85
CA GLY A 3 4.48 -13.08 12.65
C GLY A 3 3.79 -11.95 11.89
N THR A 4 3.22 -12.29 10.75
CA THR A 4 2.40 -11.38 9.96
C THR A 4 0.99 -11.92 9.89
N ILE A 5 0.03 -11.01 9.69
CA ILE A 5 -1.36 -11.38 9.41
C ILE A 5 -1.75 -10.79 8.06
N THR A 6 -2.61 -11.52 7.36
CA THR A 6 -3.18 -11.08 6.09
C THR A 6 -4.57 -10.52 6.35
N LEU A 7 -4.84 -9.35 5.80
CA LEU A 7 -6.14 -8.69 5.90
C LEU A 7 -6.74 -8.55 4.51
N ILE A 8 -8.05 -8.60 4.43
CA ILE A 8 -8.79 -8.50 3.16
C ILE A 8 -10.03 -7.63 3.37
N ALA A 9 -10.40 -6.88 2.35
CA ALA A 9 -11.59 -6.05 2.36
C ALA A 9 -12.25 -6.06 1.00
N HIS A 10 -13.56 -5.80 0.98
CA HIS A 10 -14.25 -5.48 -0.26
C HIS A 10 -13.93 -4.05 -0.66
N THR A 11 -13.70 -3.84 -1.95
CA THR A 11 -13.52 -2.50 -2.49
C THR A 11 -14.89 -1.81 -2.60
N ALA A 12 -14.86 -0.48 -2.67
CA ALA A 12 -16.08 0.31 -2.82
C ALA A 12 -15.74 1.63 -3.50
N ALA A 13 -16.72 2.21 -4.17
CA ALA A 13 -16.55 3.52 -4.78
C ALA A 13 -16.15 4.54 -3.71
N ASN A 14 -15.14 5.35 -4.02
CA ASN A 14 -14.71 6.40 -3.11
C ASN A 14 -15.56 7.65 -3.34
N THR A 15 -16.50 7.89 -2.43
CA THR A 15 -17.43 9.02 -2.52
C THR A 15 -16.90 10.27 -1.80
N LYS A 16 -15.82 10.15 -1.06
CA LYS A 16 -15.22 11.27 -0.36
C LYS A 16 -14.26 12.02 -1.27
N LYS A 17 -14.44 13.35 -1.36
CA LYS A 17 -13.51 14.19 -2.07
C LYS A 17 -12.20 14.25 -1.27
N PRO A 18 -11.03 13.99 -1.90
CA PRO A 18 -9.76 14.09 -1.17
C PRO A 18 -9.51 15.49 -0.67
N ALA A 19 -9.00 15.59 0.56
CA ALA A 19 -8.58 16.87 1.14
C ALA A 19 -7.15 17.23 0.75
N VAL A 20 -6.47 16.39 -0.02
CA VAL A 20 -5.06 16.52 -0.43
C VAL A 20 -4.94 16.24 -1.92
N ASN A 21 -3.80 16.62 -2.49
CA ASN A 21 -3.51 16.38 -3.90
C ASN A 21 -3.04 14.94 -4.10
N LEU A 22 -3.90 14.15 -4.71
CA LEU A 22 -3.61 12.76 -5.05
C LEU A 22 -3.47 12.63 -6.57
N ARG A 23 -2.49 11.84 -7.01
CA ARG A 23 -2.36 11.43 -8.41
C ARG A 23 -1.80 10.02 -8.49
N PRO A 24 -1.99 9.32 -9.62
CA PRO A 24 -1.34 8.02 -9.82
C PRO A 24 0.18 8.17 -9.81
N SER A 25 0.87 7.11 -9.35
CA SER A 25 2.32 7.04 -9.45
C SER A 25 2.73 6.63 -10.87
N GLY A 26 3.96 6.97 -11.24
CA GLY A 26 4.55 6.58 -12.51
C GLY A 26 6.04 6.31 -12.37
N PRO A 27 6.70 5.80 -13.43
CA PRO A 27 8.13 5.47 -13.35
C PRO A 27 9.01 6.66 -12.97
N GLU A 28 8.60 7.87 -13.31
CA GLU A 28 9.31 9.11 -12.95
C GLU A 28 9.33 9.36 -11.46
N ASP A 29 8.48 8.70 -10.69
CA ASP A 29 8.43 8.83 -9.23
C ASP A 29 9.39 7.88 -8.51
N ALA A 30 10.07 6.99 -9.22
CA ALA A 30 10.83 5.90 -8.60
C ALA A 30 11.86 6.40 -7.59
N GLU A 31 12.63 7.43 -7.92
CA GLU A 31 13.65 7.95 -6.99
C GLU A 31 13.02 8.63 -5.78
N SER A 32 11.99 9.45 -5.99
CA SER A 32 11.26 10.10 -4.89
C SER A 32 10.64 9.08 -3.96
N LEU A 33 10.06 8.01 -4.52
CA LEU A 33 9.46 6.93 -3.73
C LEU A 33 10.52 6.17 -2.95
N ALA A 34 11.69 5.91 -3.54
CA ALA A 34 12.77 5.20 -2.85
C ALA A 34 13.29 6.02 -1.66
N GLN A 35 13.49 7.32 -1.85
CA GLN A 35 13.93 8.20 -0.77
C GLN A 35 12.89 8.29 0.34
N LEU A 36 11.62 8.43 -0.02
CA LEU A 36 10.53 8.48 0.94
C LEU A 36 10.42 7.16 1.70
N TYR A 37 10.48 6.04 0.99
CA TYR A 37 10.43 4.71 1.60
C TYR A 37 11.54 4.51 2.62
N TYR A 38 12.78 4.86 2.23
CA TYR A 38 13.92 4.74 3.12
C TYR A 38 13.76 5.62 4.38
N SER A 39 13.33 6.87 4.21
CA SER A 39 13.22 7.81 5.33
C SER A 39 12.00 7.57 6.22
N SER A 40 10.96 6.89 5.72
CA SER A 40 9.72 6.66 6.47
C SER A 40 9.85 5.55 7.51
N TYR A 41 10.83 4.66 7.35
CA TYR A 41 11.07 3.55 8.27
C TYR A 41 12.35 3.84 9.07
N GLU A 42 12.18 4.40 10.25
CA GLU A 42 13.31 4.74 11.12
C GLU A 42 14.06 3.52 11.62
N GLN A 43 13.39 2.36 11.70
CA GLN A 43 14.01 1.12 12.18
C GLN A 43 13.51 -0.06 11.36
N GLY A 44 14.37 -0.66 10.55
CA GLY A 44 14.20 -2.01 10.10
C GLY A 44 13.37 -2.25 8.84
N GLY A 45 13.00 -1.22 8.10
CA GLY A 45 12.33 -1.42 6.82
C GLY A 45 13.29 -1.88 5.75
N VAL A 46 14.29 -1.05 5.49
CA VAL A 46 15.40 -1.35 4.58
C VAL A 46 16.69 -0.80 5.19
N SER A 47 17.81 -1.42 4.88
CA SER A 47 19.07 -1.09 5.52
C SER A 47 19.80 0.09 4.86
N SER A 48 19.42 0.44 3.63
CA SER A 48 20.10 1.50 2.90
C SER A 48 19.18 2.10 1.84
N LEU A 49 19.55 3.30 1.37
CA LEU A 49 18.83 3.93 0.26
C LEU A 49 18.93 3.08 -1.01
N GLU A 50 20.07 2.43 -1.24
CA GLU A 50 20.23 1.56 -2.40
C GLU A 50 19.27 0.37 -2.32
N GLU A 51 19.10 -0.24 -1.15
CA GLU A 51 18.12 -1.30 -0.96
C GLU A 51 16.69 -0.80 -1.22
N ALA A 52 16.38 0.42 -0.75
CA ALA A 52 15.08 1.05 -1.03
C ALA A 52 14.87 1.24 -2.53
N ARG A 53 15.90 1.68 -3.25
CA ARG A 53 15.82 1.82 -4.72
C ARG A 53 15.55 0.48 -5.40
N GLN A 54 16.18 -0.58 -4.93
CA GLN A 54 15.98 -1.93 -5.47
C GLN A 54 14.55 -2.42 -5.24
N VAL A 55 14.00 -2.20 -4.05
CA VAL A 55 12.60 -2.59 -3.75
C VAL A 55 11.63 -1.83 -4.66
N ILE A 56 11.77 -0.51 -4.74
CA ILE A 56 10.86 0.30 -5.56
C ILE A 56 10.98 -0.07 -7.05
N ARG A 57 12.20 -0.26 -7.54
CA ARG A 57 12.41 -0.69 -8.93
C ARG A 57 11.76 -2.05 -9.18
N GLY A 58 11.91 -2.98 -8.22
CA GLY A 58 11.27 -4.29 -8.31
C GLY A 58 9.76 -4.20 -8.38
N VAL A 59 9.15 -3.28 -7.64
CA VAL A 59 7.70 -3.04 -7.72
C VAL A 59 7.30 -2.60 -9.12
N PHE A 60 7.98 -1.60 -9.67
CA PHE A 60 7.67 -1.10 -11.02
C PHE A 60 7.94 -2.14 -12.11
N ASP A 61 8.93 -2.99 -11.92
CA ASP A 61 9.29 -4.04 -12.88
C ASP A 61 8.43 -5.29 -12.78
N GLY A 62 7.54 -5.38 -11.80
CA GLY A 62 6.64 -6.51 -11.64
C GLY A 62 7.25 -7.72 -10.94
N GLU A 63 8.36 -7.55 -10.23
CA GLU A 63 9.03 -8.67 -9.54
C GLU A 63 8.16 -9.31 -8.46
N TYR A 64 7.33 -8.52 -7.79
CA TYR A 64 6.47 -8.99 -6.70
C TYR A 64 5.06 -9.32 -7.16
N GLY A 65 4.71 -8.93 -8.35
CA GLY A 65 3.42 -9.05 -8.99
C GLY A 65 3.20 -7.90 -9.95
N PRO A 66 2.17 -7.98 -10.83
CA PRO A 66 1.91 -6.90 -11.78
C PRO A 66 1.54 -5.61 -11.05
N PHE A 67 2.27 -4.53 -11.31
CA PHE A 67 2.04 -3.24 -10.67
C PHE A 67 0.86 -2.51 -11.31
N LEU A 68 0.03 -1.88 -10.47
CA LEU A 68 -1.13 -1.09 -10.92
C LEU A 68 -0.88 0.39 -10.61
N PRO A 69 -0.27 1.16 -11.52
CA PRO A 69 0.04 2.57 -11.25
C PRO A 69 -1.21 3.41 -10.98
N GLU A 70 -2.30 3.18 -11.68
CA GLU A 70 -3.54 3.95 -11.48
C GLU A 70 -4.18 3.70 -10.11
N ALA A 71 -3.93 2.55 -9.50
CA ALA A 71 -4.41 2.22 -8.14
C ALA A 71 -3.35 2.46 -7.07
N SER A 72 -2.24 3.08 -7.44
CA SER A 72 -1.10 3.34 -6.57
C SER A 72 -0.91 4.86 -6.43
N PRO A 73 -1.77 5.52 -5.64
CA PRO A 73 -1.74 6.98 -5.55
C PRO A 73 -0.56 7.49 -4.73
N VAL A 74 -0.12 8.68 -5.07
CA VAL A 74 0.83 9.45 -4.27
C VAL A 74 0.17 10.74 -3.82
N VAL A 75 0.53 11.22 -2.63
CA VAL A 75 0.17 12.55 -2.14
C VAL A 75 1.32 13.47 -2.45
N VAL A 76 1.03 14.60 -3.08
CA VAL A 76 2.05 15.61 -3.41
C VAL A 76 1.75 16.92 -2.69
N ASP A 77 2.81 17.57 -2.25
CA ASP A 77 2.75 18.92 -1.67
C ASP A 77 2.55 19.97 -2.77
N ASP A 78 2.33 21.19 -2.35
CA ASP A 78 2.14 22.33 -3.26
C ASP A 78 3.35 22.56 -4.18
N ASP A 79 4.55 22.15 -3.74
CA ASP A 79 5.78 22.24 -4.53
C ASP A 79 6.06 20.99 -5.38
N GLY A 80 5.14 20.04 -5.40
CA GLY A 80 5.28 18.81 -6.18
C GLY A 80 6.06 17.69 -5.50
N THR A 81 6.45 17.86 -4.23
CA THR A 81 7.16 16.82 -3.48
C THR A 81 6.20 15.70 -3.08
N VAL A 82 6.59 14.45 -3.34
CA VAL A 82 5.83 13.28 -2.90
C VAL A 82 6.04 13.09 -1.40
N VAL A 83 4.96 13.09 -0.63
CA VAL A 83 5.01 12.99 0.84
C VAL A 83 4.35 11.75 1.39
N ALA A 84 3.62 11.01 0.57
CA ALA A 84 3.01 9.74 0.98
C ALA A 84 2.66 8.94 -0.27
N ALA A 85 2.59 7.63 -0.13
CA ALA A 85 2.28 6.75 -1.27
C ALA A 85 1.68 5.43 -0.83
N ALA A 86 0.82 4.88 -1.67
CA ALA A 86 0.40 3.49 -1.61
C ALA A 86 0.82 2.82 -2.92
N LEU A 87 1.41 1.64 -2.82
CA LEU A 87 1.85 0.87 -3.99
C LEU A 87 1.02 -0.42 -4.04
N VAL A 88 0.31 -0.62 -5.14
CA VAL A 88 -0.67 -1.69 -5.27
C VAL A 88 -0.33 -2.58 -6.45
N LEU A 89 -0.39 -3.89 -6.21
CA LEU A 89 -0.21 -4.91 -7.24
C LEU A 89 -1.57 -5.50 -7.58
N SER A 90 -1.76 -5.98 -8.82
CA SER A 90 -3.00 -6.68 -9.18
C SER A 90 -3.14 -8.00 -8.42
N ARG A 91 -2.02 -8.58 -8.04
CA ARG A 91 -1.89 -9.69 -7.09
C ARG A 91 -0.44 -9.75 -6.66
N ARG A 92 -0.17 -10.32 -5.50
CA ARG A 92 1.21 -10.55 -5.06
C ARG A 92 1.58 -12.00 -5.34
N PHE A 93 2.74 -12.24 -5.94
CA PHE A 93 3.27 -13.57 -6.13
C PHE A 93 3.63 -14.17 -4.77
N GLY A 94 3.35 -15.45 -4.60
CA GLY A 94 3.65 -16.15 -3.36
C GLY A 94 2.51 -17.09 -2.96
N ASP A 95 2.82 -17.98 -2.01
CA ASP A 95 1.86 -18.93 -1.50
C ASP A 95 1.08 -18.33 -0.33
N ASP A 96 -0.08 -18.91 -0.05
CA ASP A 96 -0.91 -18.55 1.10
C ASP A 96 -1.37 -17.09 1.10
N LEU A 97 -1.62 -16.55 -0.11
CA LEU A 97 -2.19 -15.22 -0.30
C LEU A 97 -3.48 -15.33 -1.11
N PRO A 98 -4.48 -14.47 -0.85
CA PRO A 98 -5.66 -14.44 -1.70
C PRO A 98 -5.29 -13.95 -3.10
N ASP A 99 -6.00 -14.46 -4.11
CA ASP A 99 -5.77 -14.07 -5.51
C ASP A 99 -6.55 -12.81 -5.83
N VAL A 100 -6.17 -11.72 -5.18
CA VAL A 100 -6.80 -10.40 -5.32
C VAL A 100 -5.71 -9.34 -5.30
N PRO A 101 -6.02 -8.09 -5.69
CA PRO A 101 -5.07 -7.00 -5.56
C PRO A 101 -4.49 -6.89 -4.16
N TYR A 102 -3.25 -6.45 -4.10
CA TYR A 102 -2.46 -6.45 -2.87
C TYR A 102 -1.80 -5.09 -2.67
N ILE A 103 -2.03 -4.48 -1.52
CA ILE A 103 -1.32 -3.26 -1.13
C ILE A 103 0.06 -3.67 -0.63
N PHE A 104 1.07 -3.45 -1.48
CA PHE A 104 2.43 -3.89 -1.20
C PHE A 104 3.10 -3.02 -0.14
N GLU A 105 2.94 -1.70 -0.25
CA GLU A 105 3.48 -0.74 0.70
C GLU A 105 2.56 0.46 0.85
N LEU A 106 2.56 1.02 2.05
CA LEU A 106 1.87 2.25 2.39
C LEU A 106 2.79 3.03 3.33
N PHE A 107 3.26 4.20 2.90
CA PHE A 107 4.24 4.94 3.69
C PHE A 107 4.01 6.44 3.57
N THR A 108 4.36 7.17 4.64
CA THR A 108 4.13 8.60 4.78
C THR A 108 5.39 9.25 5.37
N ALA A 109 5.77 10.41 4.86
CA ALA A 109 6.87 11.18 5.42
C ALA A 109 6.64 11.43 6.91
N ALA A 110 7.70 11.33 7.73
CA ALA A 110 7.60 11.47 9.17
C ALA A 110 6.95 12.80 9.57
N SER A 111 7.28 13.89 8.84
CA SER A 111 6.73 15.23 9.09
C SER A 111 5.24 15.37 8.76
N ARG A 112 4.67 14.38 8.07
CA ARG A 112 3.27 14.43 7.61
C ARG A 112 2.41 13.34 8.24
N ARG A 113 2.90 12.65 9.26
CA ARG A 113 2.13 11.65 9.98
C ARG A 113 1.02 12.30 10.79
N ARG A 114 -0.01 11.51 11.12
CA ARG A 114 -1.19 11.92 11.90
C ARG A 114 -2.06 12.97 11.19
N GLN A 115 -1.98 13.03 9.86
CA GLN A 115 -2.80 13.93 9.04
C GLN A 115 -3.87 13.17 8.25
N GLY A 116 -4.03 11.88 8.51
CA GLY A 116 -5.02 11.07 7.80
C GLY A 116 -4.64 10.71 6.37
N LEU A 117 -3.38 10.89 5.97
CA LEU A 117 -2.94 10.63 4.60
C LEU A 117 -3.04 9.15 4.23
N ALA A 118 -2.68 8.26 5.17
CA ALA A 118 -2.76 6.82 4.93
C ALA A 118 -4.18 6.38 4.60
N GLU A 119 -5.16 6.85 5.37
CA GLU A 119 -6.57 6.54 5.11
C GLU A 119 -7.00 7.04 3.74
N GLN A 120 -6.63 8.25 3.38
CA GLN A 120 -6.98 8.83 2.07
C GLN A 120 -6.36 8.05 0.93
N LEU A 121 -5.11 7.62 1.08
CA LEU A 121 -4.43 6.79 0.09
C LEU A 121 -5.14 5.46 -0.11
N VAL A 122 -5.48 4.77 0.99
CA VAL A 122 -6.15 3.47 0.91
C VAL A 122 -7.54 3.61 0.29
N ARG A 123 -8.31 4.63 0.70
CA ARG A 123 -9.62 4.87 0.11
C ARG A 123 -9.54 5.18 -1.38
N CYS A 124 -8.55 5.94 -1.79
CA CYS A 124 -8.31 6.24 -3.20
C CYS A 124 -7.97 4.97 -3.98
N ALA A 125 -7.06 4.15 -3.44
CA ALA A 125 -6.68 2.88 -4.07
C ALA A 125 -7.88 1.95 -4.20
N MET A 126 -8.66 1.79 -3.13
CA MET A 126 -9.84 0.92 -3.15
C MET A 126 -10.88 1.41 -4.15
N GLY A 127 -11.09 2.72 -4.24
CA GLY A 127 -12.02 3.30 -5.22
C GLY A 127 -11.60 3.04 -6.66
N THR A 128 -10.32 3.20 -6.95
CA THR A 128 -9.78 2.92 -8.29
C THR A 128 -9.91 1.43 -8.62
N LEU A 129 -9.58 0.56 -7.68
CA LEU A 129 -9.74 -0.89 -7.87
C LEU A 129 -11.20 -1.25 -8.15
N TYR A 130 -12.11 -0.67 -7.38
CA TYR A 130 -13.54 -0.89 -7.59
C TYR A 130 -13.97 -0.46 -9.01
N ASP A 131 -13.53 0.72 -9.45
CA ASP A 131 -13.87 1.24 -10.78
C ASP A 131 -13.30 0.36 -11.89
N ASN A 132 -12.21 -0.35 -11.62
CA ASN A 132 -11.57 -1.24 -12.59
C ASN A 132 -12.05 -2.70 -12.50
N GLY A 133 -13.08 -2.96 -11.71
CA GLY A 133 -13.70 -4.28 -11.64
C GLY A 133 -13.09 -5.24 -10.63
N TYR A 134 -12.20 -4.77 -9.76
CA TYR A 134 -11.66 -5.60 -8.69
C TYR A 134 -12.54 -5.46 -7.45
N ASP A 135 -13.05 -6.59 -6.95
CA ASP A 135 -14.01 -6.62 -5.84
C ASP A 135 -13.37 -6.60 -4.47
N GLN A 136 -12.12 -6.98 -4.37
CA GLN A 136 -11.43 -7.14 -3.09
C GLN A 136 -9.99 -6.63 -3.18
N VAL A 137 -9.42 -6.36 -2.02
CA VAL A 137 -8.01 -5.98 -1.88
C VAL A 137 -7.48 -6.57 -0.59
N SER A 138 -6.20 -6.96 -0.60
CA SER A 138 -5.55 -7.58 0.55
C SER A 138 -4.25 -6.86 0.88
N LEU A 139 -3.71 -7.18 2.06
CA LEU A 139 -2.41 -6.69 2.50
C LEU A 139 -1.92 -7.56 3.65
N ARG A 140 -0.67 -7.38 4.02
CA ARG A 140 -0.10 -8.00 5.22
C ARG A 140 0.45 -6.92 6.15
N ILE A 141 0.29 -7.14 7.44
CA ILE A 141 0.89 -6.31 8.47
C ILE A 141 1.59 -7.21 9.49
N ALA A 142 2.56 -6.64 10.20
CA ALA A 142 3.10 -7.34 11.37
C ALA A 142 2.01 -7.47 12.42
N GLU A 143 1.91 -8.62 13.05
CA GLU A 143 0.82 -8.90 13.99
C GLU A 143 0.85 -8.03 15.23
N ASP A 144 2.01 -7.43 15.56
CA ASP A 144 2.15 -6.50 16.67
C ASP A 144 2.00 -5.02 16.26
N ASN A 145 1.70 -4.75 15.00
CA ASN A 145 1.50 -3.38 14.52
C ASN A 145 0.07 -2.92 14.82
N ALA A 146 -0.15 -2.49 16.05
CA ALA A 146 -1.48 -2.09 16.52
C ALA A 146 -2.03 -0.88 15.76
N ALA A 147 -1.17 0.07 15.39
CA ALA A 147 -1.59 1.27 14.67
C ALA A 147 -2.11 0.93 13.27
N ALA A 148 -1.39 0.05 12.54
CA ALA A 148 -1.84 -0.39 11.23
C ALA A 148 -3.13 -1.19 11.33
N LEU A 149 -3.21 -2.10 12.29
CA LEU A 149 -4.43 -2.89 12.49
C LEU A 149 -5.64 -1.99 12.75
N ALA A 150 -5.49 -0.99 13.62
CA ALA A 150 -6.58 -0.05 13.92
C ALA A 150 -7.03 0.68 12.66
N LEU A 151 -6.09 1.17 11.84
CA LEU A 151 -6.41 1.83 10.58
C LEU A 151 -7.24 0.91 9.67
N TYR A 152 -6.75 -0.31 9.44
CA TYR A 152 -7.41 -1.20 8.48
C TYR A 152 -8.74 -1.72 8.98
N LEU A 153 -8.91 -1.91 10.29
CA LEU A 153 -10.22 -2.27 10.85
C LEU A 153 -11.24 -1.15 10.63
N THR A 154 -10.84 0.12 10.70
CA THR A 154 -11.75 1.24 10.39
C THR A 154 -12.15 1.29 8.91
N LEU A 155 -11.38 0.64 8.04
CA LEU A 155 -11.65 0.55 6.61
C LEU A 155 -12.32 -0.78 6.22
N ASP A 156 -12.86 -1.48 7.21
CA ASP A 156 -13.59 -2.73 7.05
C ASP A 156 -12.75 -3.90 6.54
N PHE A 157 -11.44 -3.87 6.80
CA PHE A 157 -10.61 -5.04 6.56
C PHE A 157 -10.84 -6.08 7.65
N ASN A 158 -10.78 -7.35 7.27
CA ASN A 158 -10.90 -8.49 8.15
C ASN A 158 -9.74 -9.45 7.92
N ARG A 159 -9.44 -10.24 8.95
CA ARG A 159 -8.38 -11.24 8.82
C ARG A 159 -8.76 -12.28 7.78
N TRP A 160 -7.79 -12.61 6.93
CA TRP A 160 -7.91 -13.67 5.95
C TRP A 160 -6.97 -14.82 6.32
N VAL A 161 -7.46 -16.04 6.19
CA VAL A 161 -6.63 -17.25 6.35
C VAL A 161 -6.86 -18.15 5.14
N PRO A 162 -5.82 -18.87 4.69
CA PRO A 162 -5.98 -19.79 3.58
C PRO A 162 -7.01 -20.86 3.91
N GLU A 163 -7.78 -21.28 2.90
CA GLU A 163 -8.63 -22.45 3.06
C GLU A 163 -7.72 -23.66 3.23
N THR A 164 -7.91 -24.38 4.31
CA THR A 164 -7.24 -25.64 4.49
C THR A 164 -8.15 -26.74 3.94
N ASP A 165 -7.58 -27.58 3.07
CA ASP A 165 -8.26 -28.78 2.59
C ASP A 165 -8.31 -29.80 3.73
N ASP A 166 -9.10 -29.51 4.75
CA ASP A 166 -9.35 -30.46 5.81
C ASP A 166 -10.37 -31.48 5.32
N VAL A 167 -9.85 -32.57 4.92
CA VAL A 167 -10.72 -33.70 4.60
C VAL A 167 -10.90 -34.55 5.83
#